data_138276b8fe4829091d34187ce527a282
#
_entry.id   138276b8fe4829091d34187ce527a282
#
_cell.length_a   1.000
_cell.length_b   1.000
_cell.length_c   1.000
_cell.angle_alpha   90.00
_cell.angle_beta   90.00
_cell.angle_gamma   90.00
#
_symmetry.space_group_name_H-M   'P 1'
#
loop_
_entity.id
_entity.type
_entity.pdbx_description
1 polymer ?
#
loop_
_entity_poly.entity_id
_entity_poly.type
_entity_poly.pdbx_seq_one_letter_code
_entity_poly.pdbx_strand_id
1 'polypeptide(L)'
;ADETGEKSQFNLESYSPQTKKLCQTVAHLSAPGQNQLDEASKASLKNCDALDLYYGFNAAPDYDKAFQCALINKDYNVLVMAYANGRGVKFNPELAMHFACMMEDAAPAEMDGRIAHLAQIKEGNSFDICDDITSGYMMGWCSSIDQRLEDVKRNKKINALVSQWTAQEQLLYQQVRKTAEVYIRDHSMNEIDLSGTARSAFAINAQLNLNQRLFELLQKVNRCETPLMTIKQYEEMDKQLNNIYKKLMADTSSFQYTTVTKEGIKKTEIAWIQYRDAWIQLARVKCPKISAESWQVLLIQDRIKLLNEILELAE
;
A
#
# COMPACT_ATOMS: atom_id res chain seq x y z
N ALA A 1 13.33 -38.15 8.34
CA ALA A 1 13.17 -38.60 9.71
C ALA A 1 14.57 -38.84 10.26
N ASP A 2 14.94 -38.17 11.35
CA ASP A 2 16.12 -38.51 12.07
C ASP A 2 15.91 -39.85 12.86
N GLU A 3 16.96 -40.40 13.42
CA GLU A 3 16.92 -41.69 14.13
C GLU A 3 16.00 -41.68 15.38
N THR A 4 15.42 -40.54 15.76
CA THR A 4 14.58 -40.39 16.98
C THR A 4 13.08 -40.43 16.67
N GLY A 5 12.67 -40.42 15.42
CA GLY A 5 11.26 -40.52 15.00
C GLY A 5 10.39 -39.31 15.35
N GLU A 6 10.95 -38.23 15.86
CA GLU A 6 10.24 -36.96 16.06
C GLU A 6 10.00 -36.28 14.70
N LYS A 7 8.75 -35.97 14.39
CA LYS A 7 8.42 -35.17 13.19
C LYS A 7 9.11 -33.83 13.33
N SER A 8 9.89 -33.44 12.32
CA SER A 8 10.47 -32.10 12.23
C SER A 8 9.37 -31.06 12.48
N GLN A 9 9.63 -30.13 13.40
CA GLN A 9 8.74 -29.03 13.73
C GLN A 9 8.48 -28.11 12.53
N PHE A 10 9.33 -28.19 11.50
CA PHE A 10 9.32 -27.37 10.30
C PHE A 10 8.99 -28.20 9.07
N ASN A 11 8.10 -27.67 8.20
CA ASN A 11 7.90 -28.22 6.87
C ASN A 11 8.92 -27.62 5.88
N LEU A 12 10.02 -28.33 5.67
CA LEU A 12 11.17 -27.80 4.91
C LEU A 12 11.34 -28.45 3.54
N GLU A 13 10.40 -29.27 3.06
CA GLU A 13 10.59 -30.10 1.86
C GLU A 13 10.95 -29.30 0.61
N SER A 14 10.33 -28.14 0.41
CA SER A 14 10.49 -27.29 -0.78
C SER A 14 11.67 -26.33 -0.75
N TYR A 15 12.39 -26.22 0.39
CA TYR A 15 13.46 -25.23 0.57
C TYR A 15 14.84 -25.78 0.19
N SER A 16 15.80 -24.87 -0.04
CA SER A 16 17.18 -25.22 -0.38
C SER A 16 17.88 -26.03 0.73
N PRO A 17 18.91 -26.82 0.40
CA PRO A 17 19.71 -27.53 1.40
C PRO A 17 20.32 -26.62 2.47
N GLN A 18 20.70 -25.38 2.08
CA GLN A 18 21.25 -24.39 3.01
C GLN A 18 20.20 -23.92 4.00
N THR A 19 19.00 -23.57 3.53
CA THR A 19 17.88 -23.17 4.40
C THR A 19 17.49 -24.29 5.34
N LYS A 20 17.37 -25.52 4.84
CA LYS A 20 17.12 -26.73 5.66
C LYS A 20 18.12 -26.85 6.80
N LYS A 21 19.42 -26.75 6.48
CA LYS A 21 20.50 -26.81 7.48
C LYS A 21 20.38 -25.70 8.52
N LEU A 22 20.17 -24.45 8.11
CA LEU A 22 20.04 -23.30 9.02
C LEU A 22 18.80 -23.45 9.93
N CYS A 23 17.65 -23.82 9.39
CA CYS A 23 16.45 -24.07 10.19
C CYS A 23 16.65 -25.21 11.20
N GLN A 24 17.36 -26.29 10.85
CA GLN A 24 17.69 -27.35 11.79
C GLN A 24 18.55 -26.88 12.96
N THR A 25 19.48 -25.94 12.77
CA THR A 25 20.30 -25.39 13.86
C THR A 25 19.49 -24.67 14.91
N VAL A 26 18.34 -24.11 14.56
CA VAL A 26 17.46 -23.33 15.45
C VAL A 26 16.20 -24.06 15.89
N ALA A 27 16.00 -25.31 15.43
CA ALA A 27 14.78 -26.09 15.70
C ALA A 27 14.55 -26.35 17.21
N HIS A 28 15.62 -26.44 17.98
CA HIS A 28 15.57 -26.69 19.42
C HIS A 28 15.22 -25.45 20.26
N LEU A 29 15.18 -24.26 19.62
CA LEU A 29 14.85 -23.02 20.32
C LEU A 29 13.35 -22.93 20.58
N SER A 30 13.01 -22.25 21.66
CA SER A 30 11.63 -21.89 21.98
C SER A 30 11.58 -20.42 22.42
N ALA A 31 10.50 -19.72 22.05
CA ALA A 31 10.29 -18.39 22.61
C ALA A 31 10.26 -18.46 24.14
N PRO A 32 10.83 -17.45 24.82
CA PRO A 32 10.54 -17.25 26.24
C PRO A 32 9.03 -17.01 26.36
N GLY A 33 8.34 -17.96 26.95
CA GLY A 33 6.98 -18.32 26.65
C GLY A 33 5.90 -17.31 26.98
N GLN A 34 4.77 -17.52 26.39
CA GLN A 34 3.43 -17.12 26.83
C GLN A 34 3.23 -17.31 28.35
N ASN A 35 4.00 -18.19 28.98
CA ASN A 35 4.01 -18.49 30.41
C ASN A 35 4.51 -17.32 31.30
N GLN A 36 5.07 -16.27 30.71
CA GLN A 36 5.48 -15.07 31.45
C GLN A 36 4.42 -13.98 31.51
N LEU A 37 3.34 -14.09 30.70
CA LEU A 37 2.22 -13.16 30.73
C LEU A 37 1.20 -13.64 31.76
N ASP A 38 0.80 -12.77 32.66
CA ASP A 38 -0.31 -13.04 33.56
C ASP A 38 -1.66 -13.12 32.80
N GLU A 39 -2.68 -13.71 33.40
CA GLU A 39 -3.97 -13.90 32.74
C GLU A 39 -4.68 -12.57 32.41
N ALA A 40 -4.43 -11.51 33.16
CA ALA A 40 -4.98 -10.19 32.89
C ALA A 40 -4.38 -9.58 31.62
N SER A 41 -3.07 -9.70 31.45
CA SER A 41 -2.36 -9.28 30.23
C SER A 41 -2.80 -10.08 29.00
N LYS A 42 -2.94 -11.41 29.13
CA LYS A 42 -3.47 -12.26 28.05
C LYS A 42 -4.90 -11.86 27.66
N ALA A 43 -5.77 -11.60 28.64
CA ALA A 43 -7.15 -11.18 28.37
C ALA A 43 -7.22 -9.82 27.67
N SER A 44 -6.37 -8.86 28.04
CA SER A 44 -6.31 -7.53 27.45
C SER A 44 -5.80 -7.54 26.00
N LEU A 45 -5.03 -8.55 25.63
CA LEU A 45 -4.42 -8.69 24.30
C LEU A 45 -5.13 -9.69 23.38
N LYS A 46 -6.25 -10.28 23.81
CA LYS A 46 -6.94 -11.32 23.05
C LYS A 46 -7.37 -10.92 21.64
N ASN A 47 -7.69 -9.64 21.44
CA ASN A 47 -8.14 -9.09 20.15
C ASN A 47 -7.16 -8.04 19.61
N CYS A 48 -5.90 -8.09 19.99
CA CYS A 48 -4.89 -7.17 19.53
C CYS A 48 -4.48 -7.47 18.07
N ASP A 49 -4.06 -6.45 17.36
CA ASP A 49 -3.43 -6.54 16.04
C ASP A 49 -1.93 -6.27 16.22
N ALA A 50 -1.11 -7.32 16.11
CA ALA A 50 0.33 -7.22 16.32
C ALA A 50 1.02 -6.36 15.25
N LEU A 51 0.55 -6.41 14.00
CA LEU A 51 1.06 -5.58 12.91
C LEU A 51 0.72 -4.10 13.12
N ASP A 52 -0.53 -3.79 13.54
CA ASP A 52 -0.91 -2.42 13.86
C ASP A 52 -0.04 -1.84 14.98
N LEU A 53 0.17 -2.61 16.05
CA LEU A 53 1.03 -2.21 17.16
C LEU A 53 2.49 -2.04 16.75
N TYR A 54 2.98 -2.88 15.83
CA TYR A 54 4.38 -2.83 15.39
C TYR A 54 4.66 -1.67 14.43
N TYR A 55 3.80 -1.47 13.43
CA TYR A 55 3.97 -0.42 12.43
C TYR A 55 3.37 0.94 12.83
N GLY A 56 2.43 0.94 13.76
CA GLY A 56 1.79 2.17 14.23
C GLY A 56 0.79 2.77 13.25
N PHE A 57 -0.11 1.95 12.68
CA PHE A 57 -1.10 2.43 11.72
C PHE A 57 -2.17 3.33 12.34
N ASN A 58 -2.61 3.03 13.57
CA ASN A 58 -3.67 3.76 14.26
C ASN A 58 -3.15 4.65 15.40
N ALA A 59 -1.96 4.33 15.95
CA ALA A 59 -1.30 5.06 17.02
C ALA A 59 0.22 4.99 16.83
N ALA A 60 0.99 5.63 17.70
CA ALA A 60 2.45 5.42 17.70
C ALA A 60 2.78 3.93 17.96
N PRO A 61 3.85 3.38 17.33
CA PRO A 61 4.26 2.01 17.56
C PRO A 61 4.44 1.70 19.06
N ASP A 62 3.93 0.54 19.49
CA ASP A 62 4.13 0.00 20.84
C ASP A 62 4.74 -1.41 20.70
N TYR A 63 6.05 -1.45 20.59
CA TYR A 63 6.78 -2.68 20.30
C TYR A 63 6.65 -3.74 21.41
N ASP A 64 6.54 -3.33 22.68
CA ASP A 64 6.36 -4.27 23.79
C ASP A 64 5.02 -4.98 23.69
N LYS A 65 3.95 -4.24 23.45
CA LYS A 65 2.63 -4.82 23.21
C LYS A 65 2.56 -5.60 21.91
N ALA A 66 3.20 -5.12 20.82
CA ALA A 66 3.26 -5.84 19.55
C ALA A 66 3.88 -7.23 19.72
N PHE A 67 5.00 -7.31 20.44
CA PHE A 67 5.68 -8.58 20.73
C PHE A 67 4.78 -9.53 21.57
N GLN A 68 4.17 -9.03 22.64
CA GLN A 68 3.27 -9.82 23.48
C GLN A 68 2.03 -10.30 22.70
N CYS A 69 1.45 -9.42 21.89
CA CYS A 69 0.34 -9.74 20.99
C CYS A 69 0.73 -10.85 20.00
N ALA A 70 1.89 -10.71 19.38
CA ALA A 70 2.42 -11.67 18.41
C ALA A 70 2.67 -13.06 19.04
N LEU A 71 3.14 -13.11 20.27
CA LEU A 71 3.30 -14.38 21.01
C LEU A 71 1.94 -15.09 21.24
N ILE A 72 0.91 -14.33 21.65
CA ILE A 72 -0.41 -14.89 21.93
C ILE A 72 -1.08 -15.39 20.64
N ASN A 73 -1.00 -14.58 19.56
CA ASN A 73 -1.68 -14.83 18.29
C ASN A 73 -0.86 -15.70 17.34
N LYS A 74 0.38 -16.03 17.69
CA LYS A 74 1.36 -16.70 16.81
C LYS A 74 1.59 -15.95 15.50
N ASP A 75 1.68 -14.61 15.59
CA ASP A 75 2.03 -13.79 14.45
C ASP A 75 3.55 -13.86 14.20
N TYR A 76 3.94 -14.84 13.39
CA TYR A 76 5.35 -15.08 13.09
C TYR A 76 6.02 -13.93 12.35
N ASN A 77 5.27 -13.16 11.52
CA ASN A 77 5.82 -11.98 10.84
C ASN A 77 6.35 -10.96 11.85
N VAL A 78 5.55 -10.63 12.86
CA VAL A 78 5.93 -9.68 13.89
C VAL A 78 7.01 -10.26 14.81
N LEU A 79 6.95 -11.55 15.16
CA LEU A 79 7.98 -12.20 15.98
C LEU A 79 9.35 -12.16 15.29
N VAL A 80 9.42 -12.48 14.00
CA VAL A 80 10.67 -12.38 13.22
C VAL A 80 11.23 -10.98 13.28
N MET A 81 10.41 -9.97 12.96
CA MET A 81 10.84 -8.57 12.97
C MET A 81 11.23 -8.07 14.36
N ALA A 82 10.51 -8.48 15.40
CA ALA A 82 10.79 -8.09 16.78
C ALA A 82 12.18 -8.58 17.23
N TYR A 83 12.47 -9.86 17.01
CA TYR A 83 13.78 -10.44 17.37
C TYR A 83 14.92 -9.95 16.46
N ALA A 84 14.68 -9.80 15.16
CA ALA A 84 15.67 -9.32 14.20
C ALA A 84 16.05 -7.84 14.41
N ASN A 85 15.13 -7.03 14.94
CA ASN A 85 15.36 -5.61 15.19
C ASN A 85 15.59 -5.25 16.65
N GLY A 86 15.43 -6.18 17.59
CA GLY A 86 15.48 -5.89 19.03
C GLY A 86 14.36 -4.92 19.46
N ARG A 87 13.15 -5.05 18.91
CA ARG A 87 12.01 -4.19 19.19
C ARG A 87 10.98 -4.92 20.05
N GLY A 88 10.71 -4.43 21.25
CA GLY A 88 9.84 -5.10 22.24
C GLY A 88 10.46 -6.35 22.88
N VAL A 89 11.65 -6.72 22.44
CA VAL A 89 12.43 -7.86 22.93
C VAL A 89 13.90 -7.64 22.60
N LYS A 90 14.80 -8.30 23.32
CA LYS A 90 16.23 -8.24 23.03
C LYS A 90 16.54 -8.85 21.66
N PHE A 91 17.42 -8.19 20.88
CA PHE A 91 17.93 -8.69 19.60
C PHE A 91 18.41 -10.14 19.74
N ASN A 92 17.89 -11.01 18.88
CA ASN A 92 18.26 -12.42 18.82
C ASN A 92 17.98 -12.98 17.40
N PRO A 93 18.97 -12.99 16.51
CA PRO A 93 18.78 -13.45 15.14
C PRO A 93 18.48 -14.95 15.02
N GLU A 94 18.91 -15.77 16.00
CA GLU A 94 18.59 -17.20 16.00
C GLU A 94 17.10 -17.44 16.29
N LEU A 95 16.49 -16.70 17.23
CA LEU A 95 15.05 -16.74 17.46
C LEU A 95 14.28 -16.13 16.31
N ALA A 96 14.77 -15.05 15.68
CA ALA A 96 14.16 -14.53 14.46
C ALA A 96 14.13 -15.62 13.36
N MET A 97 15.24 -16.31 13.13
CA MET A 97 15.34 -17.40 12.16
C MET A 97 14.44 -18.61 12.55
N HIS A 98 14.37 -18.96 13.84
CA HIS A 98 13.45 -19.99 14.33
C HIS A 98 12.00 -19.70 13.93
N PHE A 99 11.51 -18.48 14.21
CA PHE A 99 10.14 -18.09 13.84
C PHE A 99 9.94 -17.98 12.33
N ALA A 100 10.93 -17.54 11.57
CA ALA A 100 10.86 -17.56 10.11
C ALA A 100 10.73 -19.00 9.59
N CYS A 101 11.45 -19.96 10.15
CA CYS A 101 11.33 -21.38 9.77
C CYS A 101 9.96 -22.01 10.13
N MET A 102 9.19 -21.40 11.03
CA MET A 102 7.82 -21.83 11.36
C MET A 102 6.75 -21.31 10.38
N MET A 103 7.11 -20.45 9.43
CA MET A 103 6.18 -19.90 8.44
C MET A 103 5.97 -20.93 7.33
N GLU A 104 4.77 -21.52 7.26
CA GLU A 104 4.47 -22.64 6.37
C GLU A 104 4.16 -22.22 4.92
N ASP A 105 3.67 -20.99 4.70
CA ASP A 105 3.10 -20.54 3.42
C ASP A 105 4.04 -19.64 2.59
N ALA A 106 5.30 -19.51 2.96
CA ALA A 106 6.25 -18.69 2.22
C ALA A 106 6.70 -19.38 0.93
N ALA A 107 6.81 -18.62 -0.17
CA ALA A 107 7.38 -19.12 -1.40
C ALA A 107 8.84 -19.59 -1.16
N PRO A 108 9.30 -20.71 -1.78
CA PRO A 108 10.63 -21.28 -1.50
C PRO A 108 11.77 -20.26 -1.65
N ALA A 109 11.79 -19.49 -2.75
CA ALA A 109 12.82 -18.48 -2.99
C ALA A 109 12.79 -17.33 -1.97
N GLU A 110 11.58 -16.94 -1.51
CA GLU A 110 11.38 -15.95 -0.47
C GLU A 110 11.92 -16.42 0.89
N MET A 111 11.62 -17.66 1.24
CA MET A 111 12.14 -18.26 2.47
C MET A 111 13.67 -18.40 2.44
N ASP A 112 14.23 -18.86 1.31
CA ASP A 112 15.67 -18.99 1.13
C ASP A 112 16.37 -17.63 1.29
N GLY A 113 15.83 -16.55 0.71
CA GLY A 113 16.32 -15.17 0.87
C GLY A 113 16.24 -14.72 2.33
N ARG A 114 15.07 -14.86 2.95
CA ARG A 114 14.80 -14.46 4.32
C ARG A 114 15.74 -15.15 5.34
N ILE A 115 15.90 -16.45 5.25
CA ILE A 115 16.79 -17.21 6.14
C ILE A 115 18.26 -16.83 5.93
N ALA A 116 18.69 -16.64 4.67
CA ALA A 116 20.03 -16.16 4.37
C ALA A 116 20.29 -14.74 4.91
N HIS A 117 19.30 -13.85 4.83
CA HIS A 117 19.36 -12.49 5.39
C HIS A 117 19.48 -12.54 6.92
N LEU A 118 18.59 -13.27 7.59
CA LEU A 118 18.59 -13.40 9.07
C LEU A 118 19.86 -14.04 9.60
N ALA A 119 20.47 -14.98 8.87
CA ALA A 119 21.73 -15.62 9.25
C ALA A 119 22.93 -14.64 9.26
N GLN A 120 22.83 -13.50 8.59
CA GLN A 120 23.88 -12.51 8.46
C GLN A 120 23.56 -11.19 9.17
N ILE A 121 22.33 -11.03 9.69
CA ILE A 121 21.91 -9.79 10.34
C ILE A 121 22.71 -9.50 11.59
N LYS A 122 23.03 -8.23 11.82
CA LYS A 122 23.76 -7.76 13.00
C LYS A 122 22.91 -6.78 13.78
N GLU A 123 23.15 -6.70 15.07
CA GLU A 123 22.49 -5.72 15.92
C GLU A 123 22.68 -4.30 15.38
N GLY A 124 21.58 -3.55 15.27
CA GLY A 124 21.55 -2.22 14.65
C GLY A 124 21.23 -2.22 13.15
N ASN A 125 21.24 -3.36 12.46
CA ASN A 125 20.64 -3.45 11.14
C ASN A 125 19.11 -3.41 11.26
N SER A 126 18.43 -2.96 10.19
CA SER A 126 16.97 -3.02 10.08
C SER A 126 16.58 -4.22 9.23
N PHE A 127 15.57 -4.95 9.67
CA PHE A 127 14.93 -6.04 8.93
C PHE A 127 13.43 -5.80 8.86
N ASP A 128 12.85 -5.94 7.69
CA ASP A 128 11.40 -5.99 7.50
C ASP A 128 11.02 -7.31 6.81
N ILE A 129 9.86 -7.84 7.14
CA ILE A 129 9.36 -9.08 6.54
C ILE A 129 9.16 -8.93 5.02
N CYS A 130 9.09 -7.71 4.54
CA CYS A 130 8.94 -7.36 3.13
C CYS A 130 10.27 -7.22 2.37
N ASP A 131 11.44 -7.34 3.02
CA ASP A 131 12.73 -7.15 2.36
C ASP A 131 13.06 -8.26 1.35
N ASP A 132 12.64 -9.50 1.61
CA ASP A 132 13.03 -10.69 0.83
C ASP A 132 11.87 -11.30 0.02
N ILE A 133 10.81 -10.52 -0.27
CA ILE A 133 9.63 -11.02 -0.97
C ILE A 133 9.90 -11.34 -2.44
N THR A 134 9.33 -12.44 -2.92
CA THR A 134 9.42 -12.88 -4.32
C THR A 134 8.07 -13.26 -4.92
N SER A 135 7.05 -13.46 -4.08
CA SER A 135 5.72 -13.88 -4.52
C SER A 135 4.81 -12.69 -4.80
N GLY A 136 3.94 -12.81 -5.81
CA GLY A 136 2.92 -11.79 -6.09
C GLY A 136 1.94 -11.58 -4.93
N TYR A 137 1.67 -12.62 -4.13
CA TYR A 137 0.86 -12.53 -2.92
C TYR A 137 1.51 -11.60 -1.90
N MET A 138 2.78 -11.83 -1.56
CA MET A 138 3.51 -10.99 -0.61
C MET A 138 3.75 -9.59 -1.14
N MET A 139 3.96 -9.40 -2.45
CA MET A 139 3.99 -8.05 -3.05
C MET A 139 2.71 -7.27 -2.73
N GLY A 140 1.53 -7.89 -2.89
CA GLY A 140 0.25 -7.26 -2.55
C GLY A 140 0.12 -6.97 -1.05
N TRP A 141 0.51 -7.91 -0.21
CA TRP A 141 0.47 -7.74 1.24
C TRP A 141 1.40 -6.61 1.72
N CYS A 142 2.64 -6.58 1.25
CA CYS A 142 3.62 -5.54 1.57
C CYS A 142 3.17 -4.16 1.03
N SER A 143 2.65 -4.10 -0.20
CA SER A 143 2.07 -2.86 -0.73
C SER A 143 0.93 -2.33 0.14
N SER A 144 0.14 -3.21 0.77
CA SER A 144 -0.92 -2.79 1.68
C SER A 144 -0.40 -2.18 3.00
N ILE A 145 0.75 -2.66 3.50
CA ILE A 145 1.45 -2.07 4.65
C ILE A 145 1.95 -0.68 4.28
N ASP A 146 2.65 -0.55 3.15
CA ASP A 146 3.15 0.73 2.66
C ASP A 146 2.01 1.74 2.46
N GLN A 147 0.90 1.29 1.87
CA GLN A 147 -0.29 2.12 1.69
C GLN A 147 -0.80 2.66 3.03
N ARG A 148 -0.97 1.81 4.03
CA ARG A 148 -1.43 2.21 5.36
C ARG A 148 -0.49 3.22 6.00
N LEU A 149 0.81 3.00 5.94
CA LEU A 149 1.84 3.91 6.48
C LEU A 149 1.82 5.28 5.78
N GLU A 150 1.74 5.29 4.45
CA GLU A 150 1.67 6.54 3.70
C GLU A 150 0.33 7.27 3.90
N ASP A 151 -0.78 6.54 4.02
CA ASP A 151 -2.09 7.13 4.34
C ASP A 151 -2.11 7.80 5.71
N VAL A 152 -1.50 7.19 6.74
CA VAL A 152 -1.38 7.80 8.08
C VAL A 152 -0.62 9.13 7.99
N LYS A 153 0.55 9.13 7.36
CA LYS A 153 1.39 10.33 7.18
C LYS A 153 0.66 11.41 6.38
N ARG A 154 0.05 11.03 5.27
CA ARG A 154 -0.67 11.93 4.36
C ARG A 154 -1.91 12.52 5.03
N ASN A 155 -2.73 11.71 5.68
CA ASN A 155 -3.94 12.17 6.37
C ASN A 155 -3.61 13.13 7.51
N LYS A 156 -2.52 12.92 8.26
CA LYS A 156 -2.06 13.87 9.28
C LYS A 156 -1.75 15.25 8.67
N LYS A 157 -1.06 15.29 7.52
CA LYS A 157 -0.74 16.53 6.80
C LYS A 157 -2.00 17.20 6.24
N ILE A 158 -2.90 16.42 5.65
CA ILE A 158 -4.17 16.90 5.12
C ILE A 158 -5.03 17.51 6.23
N ASN A 159 -5.19 16.81 7.35
CA ASN A 159 -5.99 17.29 8.48
C ASN A 159 -5.42 18.59 9.06
N ALA A 160 -4.10 18.68 9.22
CA ALA A 160 -3.45 19.90 9.69
C ALA A 160 -3.68 21.10 8.75
N LEU A 161 -3.73 20.85 7.45
CA LEU A 161 -3.97 21.89 6.44
C LEU A 161 -5.45 22.29 6.39
N VAL A 162 -6.36 21.32 6.31
CA VAL A 162 -7.80 21.55 6.13
C VAL A 162 -8.46 22.09 7.41
N SER A 163 -7.94 21.76 8.59
CA SER A 163 -8.45 22.31 9.86
C SER A 163 -8.38 23.84 9.95
N GLN A 164 -7.53 24.48 9.15
CA GLN A 164 -7.39 25.94 9.09
C GLN A 164 -8.35 26.60 8.09
N TRP A 165 -9.12 25.83 7.37
CA TRP A 165 -10.04 26.31 6.34
C TRP A 165 -11.39 26.72 6.94
N THR A 166 -12.12 27.56 6.22
CA THR A 166 -13.50 27.92 6.58
C THR A 166 -14.42 26.71 6.53
N ALA A 167 -15.54 26.74 7.22
CA ALA A 167 -16.54 25.68 7.22
C ALA A 167 -17.03 25.33 5.80
N GLN A 168 -17.20 26.35 4.93
CA GLN A 168 -17.59 26.16 3.55
C GLN A 168 -16.51 25.44 2.74
N GLU A 169 -15.24 25.82 2.88
CA GLU A 169 -14.12 25.17 2.20
C GLU A 169 -13.96 23.73 2.68
N GLN A 170 -14.12 23.45 3.98
CA GLN A 170 -14.09 22.11 4.53
C GLN A 170 -15.21 21.23 3.97
N LEU A 171 -16.42 21.77 3.85
CA LEU A 171 -17.55 21.04 3.25
C LEU A 171 -17.29 20.69 1.78
N LEU A 172 -16.78 21.63 0.98
CA LEU A 172 -16.40 21.39 -0.41
C LEU A 172 -15.26 20.37 -0.52
N TYR A 173 -14.29 20.39 0.38
CA TYR A 173 -13.24 19.38 0.43
C TYR A 173 -13.78 17.99 0.78
N GLN A 174 -14.76 17.87 1.65
CA GLN A 174 -15.43 16.58 1.89
C GLN A 174 -16.08 16.04 0.62
N GLN A 175 -16.66 16.91 -0.22
CA GLN A 175 -17.20 16.50 -1.52
C GLN A 175 -16.07 16.03 -2.48
N VAL A 176 -14.94 16.74 -2.51
CA VAL A 176 -13.76 16.29 -3.27
C VAL A 176 -13.29 14.91 -2.79
N ARG A 177 -13.19 14.68 -1.48
CA ARG A 177 -12.81 13.36 -0.94
C ARG A 177 -13.76 12.25 -1.39
N LYS A 178 -15.06 12.48 -1.27
CA LYS A 178 -16.09 11.51 -1.67
C LYS A 178 -15.99 11.13 -3.14
N THR A 179 -15.80 12.10 -4.02
CA THR A 179 -15.63 11.83 -5.45
C THR A 179 -14.27 11.21 -5.78
N ALA A 180 -13.21 11.59 -5.07
CA ALA A 180 -11.89 11.01 -5.20
C ALA A 180 -11.88 9.52 -4.84
N GLU A 181 -12.54 9.11 -3.75
CA GLU A 181 -12.63 7.70 -3.33
C GLU A 181 -13.23 6.82 -4.45
N VAL A 182 -14.28 7.31 -5.11
CA VAL A 182 -14.90 6.60 -6.24
C VAL A 182 -13.96 6.54 -7.42
N TYR A 183 -13.39 7.68 -7.83
CA TYR A 183 -12.49 7.76 -8.97
C TYR A 183 -11.22 6.91 -8.79
N ILE A 184 -10.56 7.02 -7.65
CA ILE A 184 -9.32 6.28 -7.33
C ILE A 184 -9.57 4.77 -7.33
N ARG A 185 -10.68 4.34 -6.72
CA ARG A 185 -11.10 2.94 -6.75
C ARG A 185 -11.37 2.46 -8.17
N ASP A 186 -12.18 3.21 -8.93
CA ASP A 186 -12.56 2.80 -10.28
C ASP A 186 -11.34 2.81 -11.22
N HIS A 187 -10.42 3.76 -11.10
CA HIS A 187 -9.15 3.74 -11.83
C HIS A 187 -8.33 2.48 -11.51
N SER A 188 -8.10 2.20 -10.23
CA SER A 188 -7.26 1.07 -9.81
C SER A 188 -7.83 -0.30 -10.19
N MET A 189 -9.15 -0.40 -10.39
CA MET A 189 -9.83 -1.66 -10.71
C MET A 189 -10.15 -1.82 -12.19
N ASN A 190 -10.26 -0.75 -12.96
CA ASN A 190 -10.76 -0.78 -14.34
C ASN A 190 -9.73 -0.35 -15.38
N GLU A 191 -8.69 0.39 -14.98
CA GLU A 191 -7.73 1.01 -15.90
C GLU A 191 -6.29 0.53 -15.71
N ILE A 192 -6.09 -0.41 -14.79
CA ILE A 192 -4.82 -1.09 -14.54
C ILE A 192 -4.96 -2.54 -15.01
N ASP A 193 -3.94 -3.05 -15.69
CA ASP A 193 -3.93 -4.49 -15.99
C ASP A 193 -3.69 -5.29 -14.70
N LEU A 194 -4.71 -5.99 -14.27
CA LEU A 194 -4.71 -6.82 -13.06
C LEU A 194 -4.50 -8.31 -13.38
N SER A 195 -3.91 -8.63 -14.51
CA SER A 195 -3.49 -9.98 -14.82
C SER A 195 -2.31 -10.41 -13.92
N GLY A 196 -2.20 -11.71 -13.68
CA GLY A 196 -1.10 -12.30 -12.91
C GLY A 196 -1.28 -12.22 -11.38
N THR A 197 -0.26 -12.69 -10.67
CA THR A 197 -0.27 -12.88 -9.20
C THR A 197 -0.01 -11.60 -8.42
N ALA A 198 0.62 -10.59 -9.04
CA ALA A 198 0.94 -9.28 -8.44
C ALA A 198 -0.20 -8.25 -8.55
N ARG A 199 -1.39 -8.63 -9.05
CA ARG A 199 -2.52 -7.73 -9.29
C ARG A 199 -2.89 -6.82 -8.11
N SER A 200 -2.83 -7.36 -6.90
CA SER A 200 -3.13 -6.57 -5.69
C SER A 200 -2.12 -5.45 -5.48
N ALA A 201 -0.83 -5.70 -5.69
CA ALA A 201 0.21 -4.69 -5.62
C ALA A 201 0.00 -3.59 -6.67
N PHE A 202 -0.34 -3.96 -7.91
CA PHE A 202 -0.59 -2.98 -8.99
C PHE A 202 -1.80 -2.09 -8.67
N ALA A 203 -2.91 -2.66 -8.21
CA ALA A 203 -4.08 -1.89 -7.80
C ALA A 203 -3.77 -0.93 -6.65
N ILE A 204 -3.06 -1.40 -5.62
CA ILE A 204 -2.67 -0.59 -4.46
C ILE A 204 -1.71 0.53 -4.86
N ASN A 205 -0.73 0.27 -5.71
CA ASN A 205 0.21 1.29 -6.20
C ASN A 205 -0.51 2.37 -7.02
N ALA A 206 -1.48 2.01 -7.85
CA ALA A 206 -2.30 2.96 -8.56
C ALA A 206 -3.11 3.87 -7.60
N GLN A 207 -3.67 3.30 -6.52
CA GLN A 207 -4.34 4.08 -5.48
C GLN A 207 -3.38 5.01 -4.74
N LEU A 208 -2.19 4.53 -4.38
CA LEU A 208 -1.15 5.35 -3.73
C LEU A 208 -0.77 6.55 -4.59
N ASN A 209 -0.53 6.34 -5.87
CA ASN A 209 -0.16 7.40 -6.82
C ASN A 209 -1.26 8.46 -6.93
N LEU A 210 -2.52 8.07 -7.08
CA LEU A 210 -3.62 9.02 -7.17
C LEU A 210 -3.90 9.74 -5.85
N ASN A 211 -3.76 9.06 -4.70
CA ASN A 211 -3.85 9.71 -3.39
C ASN A 211 -2.72 10.73 -3.17
N GLN A 212 -1.52 10.46 -3.66
CA GLN A 212 -0.42 11.41 -3.62
C GLN A 212 -0.70 12.62 -4.53
N ARG A 213 -1.22 12.40 -5.75
CA ARG A 213 -1.64 13.49 -6.65
C ARG A 213 -2.76 14.34 -6.06
N LEU A 214 -3.74 13.72 -5.41
CA LEU A 214 -4.78 14.45 -4.67
C LEU A 214 -4.17 15.37 -3.60
N PHE A 215 -3.20 14.89 -2.82
CA PHE A 215 -2.53 15.70 -1.82
C PHE A 215 -1.73 16.85 -2.42
N GLU A 216 -1.00 16.63 -3.51
CA GLU A 216 -0.28 17.67 -4.24
C GLU A 216 -1.22 18.77 -4.78
N LEU A 217 -2.36 18.35 -5.34
CA LEU A 217 -3.38 19.30 -5.80
C LEU A 217 -3.99 20.09 -4.64
N LEU A 218 -4.23 19.44 -3.50
CA LEU A 218 -4.69 20.10 -2.28
C LEU A 218 -3.71 21.19 -1.81
N GLN A 219 -2.41 20.90 -1.85
CA GLN A 219 -1.39 21.88 -1.52
C GLN A 219 -1.38 23.08 -2.47
N LYS A 220 -1.54 22.83 -3.78
CA LYS A 220 -1.66 23.87 -4.81
C LYS A 220 -2.89 24.74 -4.58
N VAL A 221 -4.04 24.14 -4.31
CA VAL A 221 -5.29 24.86 -4.01
C VAL A 221 -5.14 25.65 -2.71
N ASN A 222 -4.49 25.09 -1.68
CA ASN A 222 -4.27 25.83 -0.43
C ASN A 222 -3.42 27.10 -0.62
N ARG A 223 -2.45 27.07 -1.54
CA ARG A 223 -1.58 28.23 -1.83
C ARG A 223 -2.08 29.08 -3.00
N CYS A 224 -3.15 28.66 -3.67
CA CYS A 224 -3.64 29.25 -4.91
C CYS A 224 -2.53 29.31 -6.00
N GLU A 225 -1.78 28.25 -6.13
CA GLU A 225 -0.64 28.12 -7.06
C GLU A 225 -0.99 27.20 -8.23
N THR A 226 -1.26 27.80 -9.38
CA THR A 226 -1.40 27.08 -10.65
C THR A 226 -0.98 27.99 -11.79
N PRO A 227 -0.44 27.46 -12.91
CA PRO A 227 -0.23 28.25 -14.10
C PRO A 227 -1.53 28.88 -14.59
N LEU A 228 -1.48 30.15 -14.91
CA LEU A 228 -2.64 30.86 -15.48
C LEU A 228 -2.86 30.40 -16.92
N MET A 229 -4.07 29.93 -17.22
CA MET A 229 -4.44 29.42 -18.53
C MET A 229 -5.56 30.25 -19.16
N THR A 230 -5.48 30.39 -20.47
CA THR A 230 -6.52 31.03 -21.27
C THR A 230 -7.62 30.01 -21.60
N ILE A 231 -8.80 30.52 -21.96
CA ILE A 231 -9.91 29.68 -22.46
C ILE A 231 -9.46 28.84 -23.65
N LYS A 232 -8.71 29.44 -24.61
CA LYS A 232 -8.18 28.72 -25.76
C LYS A 232 -7.30 27.52 -25.39
N GLN A 233 -6.41 27.68 -24.41
CA GLN A 233 -5.56 26.58 -23.92
C GLN A 233 -6.40 25.48 -23.27
N TYR A 234 -7.43 25.85 -22.53
CA TYR A 234 -8.37 24.87 -21.97
C TYR A 234 -9.09 24.09 -23.09
N GLU A 235 -9.64 24.77 -24.10
CA GLU A 235 -10.33 24.13 -25.23
C GLU A 235 -9.41 23.17 -26.01
N GLU A 236 -8.14 23.55 -26.19
CA GLU A 236 -7.13 22.69 -26.83
C GLU A 236 -6.86 21.42 -26.01
N MET A 237 -6.70 21.55 -24.68
CA MET A 237 -6.48 20.43 -23.79
C MET A 237 -7.71 19.53 -23.68
N ASP A 238 -8.91 20.08 -23.58
CA ASP A 238 -10.16 19.33 -23.54
C ASP A 238 -10.37 18.54 -24.85
N LYS A 239 -10.09 19.16 -26.00
CA LYS A 239 -10.09 18.48 -27.29
C LYS A 239 -9.10 17.32 -27.35
N GLN A 240 -7.91 17.50 -26.81
CA GLN A 240 -6.90 16.43 -26.74
C GLN A 240 -7.39 15.26 -25.89
N LEU A 241 -7.90 15.52 -24.68
CA LEU A 241 -8.49 14.51 -23.81
C LEU A 241 -9.59 13.71 -24.53
N ASN A 242 -10.53 14.42 -25.15
CA ASN A 242 -11.64 13.79 -25.87
C ASN A 242 -11.18 12.94 -27.07
N ASN A 243 -10.11 13.35 -27.75
CA ASN A 243 -9.54 12.58 -28.86
C ASN A 243 -8.88 11.27 -28.37
N ILE A 244 -8.14 11.31 -27.26
CA ILE A 244 -7.53 10.12 -26.66
C ILE A 244 -8.63 9.14 -26.18
N TYR A 245 -9.64 9.65 -25.48
CA TYR A 245 -10.78 8.84 -25.05
C TYR A 245 -11.52 8.21 -26.24
N LYS A 246 -11.76 8.94 -27.33
CA LYS A 246 -12.37 8.39 -28.54
C LYS A 246 -11.53 7.28 -29.19
N LYS A 247 -10.19 7.39 -29.21
CA LYS A 247 -9.30 6.33 -29.69
C LYS A 247 -9.47 5.06 -28.86
N LEU A 248 -9.44 5.18 -27.52
CA LEU A 248 -9.64 4.05 -26.61
C LEU A 248 -11.00 3.37 -26.82
N MET A 249 -12.06 4.15 -27.03
CA MET A 249 -13.40 3.61 -27.27
C MET A 249 -13.59 3.00 -28.68
N ALA A 250 -12.85 3.47 -29.69
CA ALA A 250 -12.93 2.95 -31.05
C ALA A 250 -12.19 1.62 -31.23
N ASP A 251 -11.08 1.42 -30.49
CA ASP A 251 -10.26 0.21 -30.63
C ASP A 251 -11.00 -1.03 -30.12
N THR A 252 -11.05 -2.07 -30.94
CA THR A 252 -11.76 -3.32 -30.65
C THR A 252 -10.85 -4.48 -30.26
N SER A 253 -9.54 -4.37 -30.49
CA SER A 253 -8.58 -5.47 -30.36
C SER A 253 -7.59 -5.30 -29.21
N SER A 254 -7.33 -4.08 -28.75
CA SER A 254 -6.23 -3.72 -27.87
C SER A 254 -6.30 -4.28 -26.45
N PHE A 255 -7.49 -4.63 -25.98
CA PHE A 255 -7.67 -5.10 -24.60
C PHE A 255 -7.81 -6.63 -24.46
N GLN A 256 -7.59 -7.37 -25.53
CA GLN A 256 -7.81 -8.84 -25.56
C GLN A 256 -6.97 -9.59 -24.53
N TYR A 257 -5.79 -9.09 -24.20
CA TYR A 257 -4.84 -9.76 -23.31
C TYR A 257 -4.68 -9.07 -21.96
N THR A 258 -5.55 -8.09 -21.64
CA THR A 258 -5.54 -7.34 -20.39
C THR A 258 -6.85 -7.51 -19.63
N THR A 259 -6.90 -7.07 -18.38
CA THR A 259 -8.15 -7.00 -17.61
C THR A 259 -8.90 -5.68 -17.81
N VAL A 260 -8.32 -4.74 -18.56
CA VAL A 260 -8.92 -3.44 -18.87
C VAL A 260 -10.06 -3.62 -19.89
N THR A 261 -11.18 -2.93 -19.66
CA THR A 261 -12.34 -2.99 -20.55
C THR A 261 -12.87 -1.58 -20.90
N LYS A 262 -13.53 -1.44 -22.04
CA LYS A 262 -14.15 -0.16 -22.44
C LYS A 262 -15.20 0.30 -21.44
N GLU A 263 -16.00 -0.61 -20.92
CA GLU A 263 -16.99 -0.35 -19.88
C GLU A 263 -16.32 0.17 -18.61
N GLY A 264 -15.21 -0.42 -18.22
CA GLY A 264 -14.39 0.01 -17.09
C GLY A 264 -13.84 1.42 -17.30
N ILE A 265 -13.23 1.69 -18.46
CA ILE A 265 -12.70 3.02 -18.82
C ILE A 265 -13.84 4.07 -18.81
N LYS A 266 -14.99 3.75 -19.39
CA LYS A 266 -16.16 4.65 -19.41
C LYS A 266 -16.66 4.94 -17.99
N LYS A 267 -16.73 3.93 -17.13
CA LYS A 267 -17.13 4.09 -15.74
C LYS A 267 -16.17 5.00 -14.98
N THR A 268 -14.88 4.80 -15.17
CA THR A 268 -13.83 5.61 -14.53
C THR A 268 -13.87 7.06 -15.05
N GLU A 269 -14.12 7.28 -16.34
CA GLU A 269 -14.27 8.63 -16.90
C GLU A 269 -15.42 9.40 -16.26
N ILE A 270 -16.56 8.76 -16.05
CA ILE A 270 -17.70 9.37 -15.36
C ILE A 270 -17.31 9.77 -13.92
N ALA A 271 -16.62 8.89 -13.20
CA ALA A 271 -16.13 9.18 -11.86
C ALA A 271 -15.11 10.31 -11.84
N TRP A 272 -14.20 10.35 -12.83
CA TRP A 272 -13.21 11.42 -12.98
C TRP A 272 -13.87 12.78 -13.25
N ILE A 273 -14.91 12.84 -14.08
CA ILE A 273 -15.67 14.08 -14.33
C ILE A 273 -16.24 14.63 -13.02
N GLN A 274 -16.84 13.77 -12.18
CA GLN A 274 -17.39 14.18 -10.89
C GLN A 274 -16.29 14.67 -9.94
N TYR A 275 -15.14 13.99 -9.91
CA TYR A 275 -13.97 14.39 -9.14
C TYR A 275 -13.42 15.74 -9.62
N ARG A 276 -13.25 15.94 -10.93
CA ARG A 276 -12.84 17.21 -11.53
C ARG A 276 -13.78 18.35 -11.11
N ASP A 277 -15.08 18.15 -11.25
CA ASP A 277 -16.08 19.19 -10.97
C ASP A 277 -16.11 19.56 -9.49
N ALA A 278 -15.93 18.61 -8.58
CA ALA A 278 -15.79 18.88 -7.15
C ALA A 278 -14.55 19.75 -6.85
N TRP A 279 -13.41 19.47 -7.48
CA TRP A 279 -12.21 20.30 -7.36
C TRP A 279 -12.43 21.73 -7.86
N ILE A 280 -13.11 21.91 -8.98
CA ILE A 280 -13.39 23.24 -9.53
C ILE A 280 -14.29 24.04 -8.60
N GLN A 281 -15.28 23.42 -7.95
CA GLN A 281 -16.11 24.07 -6.96
C GLN A 281 -15.30 24.55 -5.76
N LEU A 282 -14.43 23.71 -5.20
CA LEU A 282 -13.53 24.07 -4.11
C LEU A 282 -12.57 25.19 -4.51
N ALA A 283 -11.93 25.07 -5.66
CA ALA A 283 -10.96 26.04 -6.14
C ALA A 283 -11.56 27.43 -6.38
N ARG A 284 -12.79 27.50 -6.89
CA ARG A 284 -13.51 28.77 -7.07
C ARG A 284 -13.74 29.51 -5.76
N VAL A 285 -14.02 28.79 -4.68
CA VAL A 285 -14.22 29.40 -3.35
C VAL A 285 -12.89 29.75 -2.69
N LYS A 286 -11.93 28.83 -2.74
CA LYS A 286 -10.63 28.99 -2.09
C LYS A 286 -9.73 30.00 -2.78
N CYS A 287 -9.75 30.02 -4.12
CA CYS A 287 -8.85 30.80 -4.97
C CYS A 287 -9.65 31.65 -6.00
N PRO A 288 -10.49 32.60 -5.57
CA PRO A 288 -11.43 33.31 -6.46
C PRO A 288 -10.75 34.18 -7.53
N LYS A 289 -9.45 34.46 -7.40
CA LYS A 289 -8.67 35.24 -8.37
C LYS A 289 -8.11 34.42 -9.51
N ILE A 290 -8.20 33.08 -9.43
CA ILE A 290 -7.70 32.14 -10.45
C ILE A 290 -8.90 31.60 -11.22
N SER A 291 -8.81 31.62 -12.54
CA SER A 291 -9.87 31.13 -13.41
C SER A 291 -10.10 29.62 -13.25
N ALA A 292 -11.32 29.18 -13.48
CA ALA A 292 -11.66 27.75 -13.47
C ALA A 292 -10.87 26.96 -14.51
N GLU A 293 -10.62 27.56 -15.66
CA GLU A 293 -9.89 26.98 -16.80
C GLU A 293 -8.46 26.58 -16.38
N SER A 294 -7.79 27.40 -15.56
CA SER A 294 -6.44 27.09 -15.03
C SER A 294 -6.43 25.81 -14.20
N TRP A 295 -7.43 25.61 -13.35
CA TRP A 295 -7.57 24.39 -12.56
C TRP A 295 -8.01 23.19 -13.40
N GLN A 296 -8.91 23.41 -14.38
CA GLN A 296 -9.36 22.36 -15.29
C GLN A 296 -8.21 21.81 -16.13
N VAL A 297 -7.35 22.68 -16.68
CA VAL A 297 -6.18 22.25 -17.47
C VAL A 297 -5.27 21.35 -16.65
N LEU A 298 -5.01 21.69 -15.40
CA LEU A 298 -4.17 20.89 -14.52
C LEU A 298 -4.73 19.46 -14.32
N LEU A 299 -6.03 19.35 -14.08
CA LEU A 299 -6.71 18.05 -13.92
C LEU A 299 -6.78 17.26 -15.23
N ILE A 300 -7.00 17.94 -16.35
CA ILE A 300 -7.04 17.33 -17.68
C ILE A 300 -5.66 16.78 -18.06
N GLN A 301 -4.57 17.49 -17.77
CA GLN A 301 -3.21 17.01 -18.02
C GLN A 301 -2.91 15.69 -17.28
N ASP A 302 -3.30 15.61 -16.02
CA ASP A 302 -3.16 14.38 -15.25
C ASP A 302 -4.01 13.23 -15.86
N ARG A 303 -5.22 13.52 -16.30
CA ARG A 303 -6.09 12.52 -16.93
C ARG A 303 -5.57 12.04 -18.28
N ILE A 304 -5.08 12.95 -19.12
CA ILE A 304 -4.45 12.63 -20.43
C ILE A 304 -3.29 11.65 -20.22
N LYS A 305 -2.45 11.89 -19.21
CA LYS A 305 -1.34 10.99 -18.90
C LYS A 305 -1.83 9.57 -18.62
N LEU A 306 -2.82 9.41 -17.74
CA LEU A 306 -3.37 8.09 -17.40
C LEU A 306 -4.04 7.39 -18.59
N LEU A 307 -4.77 8.13 -19.45
CA LEU A 307 -5.38 7.55 -20.64
C LEU A 307 -4.32 7.12 -21.69
N ASN A 308 -3.20 7.85 -21.79
CA ASN A 308 -2.09 7.42 -22.64
C ASN A 308 -1.40 6.15 -22.13
N GLU A 309 -1.25 5.99 -20.81
CA GLU A 309 -0.74 4.75 -20.21
C GLU A 309 -1.62 3.54 -20.60
N ILE A 310 -2.95 3.73 -20.70
CA ILE A 310 -3.86 2.67 -21.16
C ILE A 310 -3.66 2.40 -22.67
N LEU A 311 -3.41 3.43 -23.49
CA LEU A 311 -3.12 3.22 -24.91
C LEU A 311 -1.83 2.43 -25.13
N GLU A 312 -0.80 2.67 -24.30
CA GLU A 312 0.47 1.92 -24.36
C GLU A 312 0.32 0.44 -23.97
N LEU A 313 -0.65 0.11 -23.11
CA LEU A 313 -1.00 -1.29 -22.81
C LEU A 313 -1.65 -2.01 -24.00
N ALA A 314 -2.18 -1.24 -24.93
CA ALA A 314 -2.95 -1.70 -26.07
C ALA A 314 -2.07 -1.95 -27.33
N GLU A 315 -0.84 -1.48 -27.34
CA GLU A 315 0.15 -1.68 -28.42
C GLU A 315 1.04 -2.92 -28.15
#